data_5b91b3a3396e14d961d00cd5525de6e3
#
_entry.id   5b91b3a3396e14d961d00cd5525de6e3
#
_cell.length_a   1.000
_cell.length_b   1.000
_cell.length_c   1.000
_cell.angle_alpha   90.00
_cell.angle_beta   90.00
_cell.angle_gamma   90.00
#
_symmetry.space_group_name_H-M   'P 1'
#
loop_
_entity.id
_entity.type
_entity.pdbx_description
1 polymer ?
#
loop_
_entity_poly.entity_id
_entity_poly.type
_entity_poly.pdbx_seq_one_letter_code
_entity_poly.pdbx_strand_id
1 'polypeptide(L)'
;MASSRIQVTARQLSRSYKKKGRFEIGIASELPAAYKKFWREWKVLKPAAVHYVPQEGKWKRDELTGETLPIQNVPIPLKFPQEINEGIWAGEAVVKGFQKRDPNKRRVPHFWVPVLKRTVVKSEVLNTHLSVTVTDRTIKLINDHYGFDHYLLKTPACDLVSMLALKLKKQILTELMNGCPRYAHDQNKQQEIYEEYKTYLSSYTPEEIEWYGLTWYEALCKITKQKEAANRPVPLKNMYRKNLVEKLKEAGIEAKTSPEEISTTTSWLSKMNPFGKKDEA
;
A
#
# COMPACT_ATOMS: atom_id res chain seq x y z
N MET A 1 16.13 54.45 25.02
CA MET A 1 15.46 53.15 25.25
C MET A 1 16.00 52.14 24.27
N ALA A 2 16.85 51.23 24.75
CA ALA A 2 17.47 50.22 23.89
C ALA A 2 16.43 49.09 23.61
N SER A 3 16.05 48.95 22.38
CA SER A 3 15.21 47.84 21.91
C SER A 3 16.02 46.55 22.06
N SER A 4 15.69 45.75 23.04
CA SER A 4 16.23 44.38 23.19
C SER A 4 15.70 43.52 22.02
N ARG A 5 16.50 43.40 20.96
CA ARG A 5 16.23 42.39 19.90
C ARG A 5 16.31 41.01 20.53
N ILE A 6 15.15 40.37 20.68
CA ILE A 6 15.07 38.98 21.11
C ILE A 6 15.78 38.14 20.04
N GLN A 7 16.98 37.66 20.34
CA GLN A 7 17.69 36.71 19.47
C GLN A 7 17.02 35.35 19.62
N VAL A 8 16.16 35.03 18.72
CA VAL A 8 15.54 33.69 18.62
C VAL A 8 16.61 32.72 18.14
N THR A 9 17.02 31.79 18.98
CA THR A 9 18.02 30.78 18.61
C THR A 9 17.49 29.84 17.53
N ALA A 10 18.37 29.35 16.63
CA ALA A 10 18.02 28.38 15.58
C ALA A 10 17.25 27.15 16.15
N ARG A 11 17.54 26.78 17.41
CA ARG A 11 16.85 25.70 18.11
C ARG A 11 15.40 26.05 18.49
N GLN A 12 15.09 27.31 18.77
CA GLN A 12 13.74 27.80 19.03
C GLN A 12 12.94 27.90 17.72
N LEU A 13 13.59 28.36 16.64
CA LEU A 13 13.01 28.38 15.29
C LEU A 13 12.67 26.95 14.81
N SER A 14 13.55 25.97 15.05
CA SER A 14 13.29 24.58 14.67
C SER A 14 12.13 23.93 15.46
N ARG A 15 11.87 24.39 16.69
CA ARG A 15 10.73 23.95 17.49
C ARG A 15 9.41 24.58 17.05
N SER A 16 9.44 25.81 16.55
CA SER A 16 8.25 26.51 16.05
C SER A 16 7.89 26.10 14.62
N TYR A 17 8.84 25.57 13.85
CA TYR A 17 8.60 25.10 12.48
C TYR A 17 7.96 23.71 12.49
N LYS A 18 6.66 23.65 12.33
CA LYS A 18 5.91 22.39 12.19
C LYS A 18 6.24 21.77 10.82
N LYS A 19 7.05 20.71 10.82
CA LYS A 19 7.32 19.95 9.58
C LYS A 19 6.02 19.45 9.03
N LYS A 20 5.78 19.74 7.75
CA LYS A 20 4.63 19.19 7.02
C LYS A 20 4.67 17.66 7.05
N GLY A 21 3.55 17.06 7.35
CA GLY A 21 3.41 15.61 7.37
C GLY A 21 3.51 15.01 5.97
N ARG A 22 3.77 13.70 5.89
CA ARG A 22 3.87 12.98 4.63
C ARG A 22 2.63 13.15 3.74
N PHE A 23 1.46 13.27 4.33
CA PHE A 23 0.17 13.44 3.65
C PHE A 23 -0.23 14.91 3.41
N GLU A 24 0.67 15.85 3.64
CA GLU A 24 0.43 17.27 3.41
C GLU A 24 1.22 17.83 2.21
N ILE A 25 2.05 16.99 1.59
CA ILE A 25 2.98 17.42 0.54
C ILE A 25 2.61 16.77 -0.80
N GLY A 26 2.46 17.60 -1.85
CA GLY A 26 2.30 17.16 -3.24
C GLY A 26 1.10 16.24 -3.47
N ILE A 27 1.26 15.25 -4.35
CA ILE A 27 0.22 14.28 -4.72
C ILE A 27 -0.30 13.48 -3.51
N ALA A 28 0.52 13.32 -2.49
CA ALA A 28 0.14 12.58 -1.29
C ALA A 28 -0.96 13.27 -0.46
N SER A 29 -1.16 14.59 -0.60
CA SER A 29 -2.24 15.32 0.07
C SER A 29 -3.62 14.88 -0.42
N GLU A 30 -3.69 14.43 -1.67
CA GLU A 30 -4.91 14.02 -2.34
C GLU A 30 -5.28 12.55 -2.14
N LEU A 31 -4.41 11.79 -1.45
CA LEU A 31 -4.72 10.41 -1.09
C LEU A 31 -6.00 10.34 -0.25
N PRO A 32 -6.90 9.36 -0.53
CA PRO A 32 -8.18 9.26 0.15
C PRO A 32 -8.02 8.95 1.64
N ALA A 33 -9.04 9.29 2.41
CA ALA A 33 -9.09 9.03 3.85
C ALA A 33 -8.95 7.53 4.18
N ALA A 34 -9.49 6.68 3.33
CA ALA A 34 -9.37 5.22 3.40
C ALA A 34 -7.90 4.76 3.43
N TYR A 35 -7.06 5.27 2.52
CA TYR A 35 -5.64 4.95 2.53
C TYR A 35 -4.91 5.52 3.76
N LYS A 36 -5.25 6.74 4.18
CA LYS A 36 -4.67 7.37 5.38
C LYS A 36 -5.00 6.56 6.65
N LYS A 37 -6.22 5.99 6.74
CA LYS A 37 -6.66 5.08 7.82
C LYS A 37 -5.82 3.80 7.81
N PHE A 38 -5.72 3.12 6.66
CA PHE A 38 -4.89 1.92 6.50
C PHE A 38 -3.41 2.18 6.84
N TRP A 39 -2.83 3.29 6.34
CA TRP A 39 -1.45 3.64 6.64
C TRP A 39 -1.21 3.86 8.13
N ARG A 40 -2.17 4.50 8.83
CA ARG A 40 -2.11 4.70 10.29
C ARG A 40 -2.14 3.37 11.01
N GLU A 41 -3.03 2.48 10.62
CA GLU A 41 -3.11 1.13 11.19
C GLU A 41 -1.80 0.35 10.97
N TRP A 42 -1.24 0.39 9.77
CA TRP A 42 -0.06 -0.40 9.44
C TRP A 42 1.25 0.15 9.99
N LYS A 43 1.46 1.47 9.96
CA LYS A 43 2.77 2.09 10.24
C LYS A 43 2.84 2.92 11.51
N VAL A 44 1.72 3.36 12.05
CA VAL A 44 1.69 4.28 13.21
C VAL A 44 1.27 3.57 14.48
N LEU A 45 0.32 2.64 14.39
CA LEU A 45 -0.09 1.83 15.54
C LEU A 45 1.08 0.93 15.99
N LYS A 46 1.17 0.75 17.30
CA LYS A 46 2.18 -0.14 17.88
C LYS A 46 1.71 -1.59 17.71
N PRO A 47 2.55 -2.46 17.14
CA PRO A 47 2.24 -3.88 17.06
C PRO A 47 2.21 -4.52 18.44
N ALA A 48 1.51 -5.64 18.55
CA ALA A 48 1.52 -6.46 19.75
C ALA A 48 2.93 -6.92 20.10
N ALA A 49 3.25 -6.98 21.39
CA ALA A 49 4.55 -7.44 21.86
C ALA A 49 4.73 -8.94 21.60
N VAL A 50 5.73 -9.32 20.82
CA VAL A 50 5.99 -10.72 20.44
C VAL A 50 7.18 -11.31 21.18
N HIS A 51 8.33 -10.63 21.11
CA HIS A 51 9.59 -11.14 21.71
C HIS A 51 9.75 -10.79 23.19
N TYR A 52 9.15 -9.70 23.60
CA TYR A 52 9.18 -9.23 24.97
C TYR A 52 7.86 -8.57 25.32
N VAL A 53 7.18 -9.12 26.30
CA VAL A 53 5.93 -8.56 26.83
C VAL A 53 6.30 -7.68 28.04
N PRO A 54 6.08 -6.35 27.97
CA PRO A 54 6.33 -5.47 29.11
C PRO A 54 5.48 -5.88 30.29
N GLN A 55 6.09 -5.94 31.46
CA GLN A 55 5.41 -6.24 32.71
C GLN A 55 5.00 -4.93 33.40
N GLU A 56 3.83 -4.92 34.03
CA GLU A 56 3.38 -3.79 34.83
C GLU A 56 4.09 -3.76 36.18
N GLY A 57 4.34 -2.56 36.69
CA GLY A 57 4.98 -2.36 37.98
C GLY A 57 6.46 -1.98 37.87
N LYS A 58 7.06 -1.72 39.02
CA LYS A 58 8.49 -1.37 39.16
C LYS A 58 9.34 -2.51 39.66
N TRP A 59 8.74 -3.43 40.41
CA TRP A 59 9.41 -4.53 41.09
C TRP A 59 8.67 -5.85 40.84
N LYS A 60 9.42 -6.90 40.63
CA LYS A 60 8.93 -8.27 40.55
C LYS A 60 9.59 -9.09 41.63
N ARG A 61 8.80 -9.90 42.36
CA ARG A 61 9.34 -10.87 43.31
C ARG A 61 9.65 -12.17 42.53
N ASP A 62 10.87 -12.63 42.68
CA ASP A 62 11.26 -13.94 42.16
C ASP A 62 10.60 -15.05 43.07
N GLU A 63 9.87 -15.97 42.43
CA GLU A 63 9.15 -17.02 43.13
C GLU A 63 10.10 -18.07 43.73
N LEU A 64 11.30 -18.25 43.16
CA LEU A 64 12.28 -19.24 43.60
C LEU A 64 13.18 -18.72 44.73
N THR A 65 13.69 -17.50 44.59
CA THR A 65 14.63 -16.91 45.54
C THR A 65 13.97 -16.02 46.57
N GLY A 66 12.74 -15.57 46.31
CA GLY A 66 12.02 -14.61 47.14
C GLY A 66 12.54 -13.20 47.07
N GLU A 67 13.58 -12.93 46.26
CA GLU A 67 14.19 -11.61 46.10
C GLU A 67 13.28 -10.71 45.24
N THR A 68 13.31 -9.40 45.57
CA THR A 68 12.62 -8.39 44.76
C THR A 68 13.60 -7.75 43.80
N LEU A 69 13.36 -7.99 42.49
CA LEU A 69 14.17 -7.48 41.41
C LEU A 69 13.45 -6.35 40.67
N PRO A 70 14.18 -5.30 40.26
CA PRO A 70 13.57 -4.25 39.43
C PRO A 70 13.20 -4.77 38.07
N ILE A 71 11.98 -4.45 37.61
CA ILE A 71 11.54 -4.80 36.27
C ILE A 71 12.20 -3.87 35.26
N GLN A 72 12.96 -4.46 34.34
CA GLN A 72 13.60 -3.71 33.25
C GLN A 72 12.78 -3.86 31.97
N ASN A 73 11.87 -2.93 31.71
CA ASN A 73 11.11 -2.85 30.47
C ASN A 73 11.94 -2.17 29.37
N VAL A 74 13.02 -2.80 28.93
CA VAL A 74 13.89 -2.28 27.87
C VAL A 74 13.39 -2.83 26.52
N PRO A 75 13.12 -1.97 25.53
CA PRO A 75 12.72 -2.44 24.20
C PRO A 75 13.87 -3.23 23.55
N ILE A 76 13.52 -4.42 23.03
CA ILE A 76 14.48 -5.27 22.33
C ILE A 76 14.69 -4.72 20.91
N PRO A 77 15.95 -4.58 20.44
CA PRO A 77 16.24 -4.16 19.08
C PRO A 77 15.79 -5.24 18.09
N LEU A 78 14.76 -4.92 17.31
CA LEU A 78 14.19 -5.79 16.28
C LEU A 78 14.62 -5.30 14.90
N LYS A 79 14.93 -6.25 14.01
CA LYS A 79 15.18 -6.00 12.59
C LYS A 79 14.14 -6.75 11.76
N PHE A 80 13.52 -6.02 10.85
CA PHE A 80 12.58 -6.55 9.87
C PHE A 80 13.27 -6.58 8.50
N PRO A 81 13.79 -7.74 8.07
CA PRO A 81 14.39 -7.90 6.75
C PRO A 81 13.34 -7.83 5.65
N GLN A 82 13.77 -7.70 4.38
CA GLN A 82 12.83 -7.59 3.25
C GLN A 82 12.09 -8.91 2.99
N GLU A 83 12.71 -10.02 3.29
CA GLU A 83 12.18 -11.39 3.17
C GLU A 83 10.89 -11.60 3.99
N ILE A 84 10.66 -10.78 5.01
CA ILE A 84 9.41 -10.81 5.78
C ILE A 84 8.19 -10.51 4.90
N ASN A 85 8.37 -9.74 3.82
CA ASN A 85 7.29 -9.38 2.91
C ASN A 85 6.87 -10.53 1.98
N GLU A 86 7.69 -11.58 1.86
CA GLU A 86 7.43 -12.77 1.06
C GLU A 86 6.82 -13.92 1.88
N GLY A 87 6.82 -13.79 3.20
CA GLY A 87 6.28 -14.78 4.12
C GLY A 87 5.29 -14.17 5.11
N ILE A 88 4.80 -14.98 6.04
CA ILE A 88 3.92 -14.55 7.15
C ILE A 88 4.60 -14.92 8.46
N TRP A 89 5.11 -13.92 9.18
CA TRP A 89 5.91 -14.12 10.37
C TRP A 89 5.17 -13.75 11.68
N ALA A 90 3.91 -13.39 11.61
CA ALA A 90 3.06 -13.04 12.79
C ALA A 90 3.71 -12.03 13.75
N GLY A 91 4.36 -11.01 13.21
CA GLY A 91 5.06 -10.00 14.01
C GLY A 91 6.42 -10.45 14.57
N GLU A 92 6.86 -11.68 14.34
CA GLU A 92 8.21 -12.09 14.68
C GLU A 92 9.23 -11.33 13.83
N ALA A 93 10.40 -11.04 14.41
CA ALA A 93 11.48 -10.32 13.77
C ALA A 93 12.83 -10.92 14.14
N VAL A 94 13.88 -10.51 13.44
CA VAL A 94 15.24 -10.86 13.81
C VAL A 94 15.65 -10.01 15.02
N VAL A 95 15.95 -10.66 16.13
CA VAL A 95 16.40 -10.01 17.36
C VAL A 95 17.91 -9.79 17.29
N LYS A 96 18.35 -8.56 17.46
CA LYS A 96 19.75 -8.21 17.57
C LYS A 96 20.15 -8.13 19.05
N GLY A 97 21.19 -8.82 19.44
CA GLY A 97 21.72 -8.74 20.79
C GLY A 97 23.20 -9.11 20.85
N PHE A 98 23.69 -9.38 22.05
CA PHE A 98 25.07 -9.74 22.30
C PHE A 98 25.11 -11.06 23.06
N GLN A 99 25.87 -12.00 22.54
CA GLN A 99 26.09 -13.29 23.17
C GLN A 99 27.50 -13.35 23.76
N LYS A 100 27.60 -13.87 24.99
CA LYS A 100 28.86 -14.20 25.63
C LYS A 100 29.10 -15.70 25.45
N ARG A 101 30.12 -16.08 24.71
CA ARG A 101 30.41 -17.49 24.44
C ARG A 101 31.16 -18.18 25.59
N ASP A 102 31.82 -17.37 26.42
CA ASP A 102 32.64 -17.84 27.53
C ASP A 102 32.58 -16.74 28.62
N PRO A 103 32.55 -17.07 29.92
CA PRO A 103 32.60 -16.11 31.01
C PRO A 103 33.72 -15.07 30.89
N ASN A 104 34.88 -15.46 30.38
CA ASN A 104 36.08 -14.61 30.29
C ASN A 104 36.24 -13.92 28.93
N LYS A 105 35.39 -14.21 27.95
CA LYS A 105 35.46 -13.60 26.62
C LYS A 105 34.53 -12.38 26.50
N ARG A 106 34.83 -11.52 25.52
CA ARG A 106 34.00 -10.35 25.19
C ARG A 106 32.66 -10.79 24.61
N ARG A 107 31.64 -9.96 24.82
CA ARG A 107 30.32 -10.13 24.17
C ARG A 107 30.46 -9.85 22.68
N VAL A 108 29.90 -10.74 21.85
CA VAL A 108 29.89 -10.63 20.39
C VAL A 108 28.45 -10.37 19.91
N PRO A 109 28.24 -9.49 18.93
CA PRO A 109 26.93 -9.31 18.33
C PRO A 109 26.38 -10.63 17.81
N HIS A 110 25.13 -10.92 18.14
CA HIS A 110 24.42 -12.12 17.67
C HIS A 110 23.01 -11.74 17.19
N PHE A 111 22.56 -12.45 16.18
CA PHE A 111 21.23 -12.27 15.60
C PHE A 111 20.45 -13.58 15.77
N TRP A 112 19.31 -13.51 16.44
CA TRP A 112 18.39 -14.63 16.55
C TRP A 112 17.34 -14.50 15.47
N VAL A 113 17.37 -15.43 14.53
CA VAL A 113 16.41 -15.49 13.40
C VAL A 113 15.33 -16.49 13.74
N PRO A 114 14.04 -16.18 13.53
CA PRO A 114 12.98 -17.14 13.72
C PRO A 114 13.11 -18.33 12.76
N VAL A 115 12.62 -19.49 13.18
CA VAL A 115 12.61 -20.69 12.33
C VAL A 115 11.56 -20.53 11.24
N LEU A 116 11.98 -20.51 9.99
CA LEU A 116 11.11 -20.39 8.83
C LEU A 116 10.80 -21.78 8.27
N LYS A 117 9.53 -22.05 8.04
CA LYS A 117 9.02 -23.30 7.44
C LYS A 117 8.17 -22.97 6.24
N ARG A 118 8.29 -23.75 5.19
CA ARG A 118 7.39 -23.66 4.03
C ARG A 118 6.24 -24.62 4.23
N THR A 119 5.02 -24.09 4.31
CA THR A 119 3.80 -24.87 4.53
C THR A 119 2.75 -24.54 3.50
N VAL A 120 1.82 -25.46 3.31
CA VAL A 120 0.64 -25.24 2.50
C VAL A 120 -0.52 -24.90 3.43
N VAL A 121 -1.11 -23.74 3.24
CA VAL A 121 -2.30 -23.29 3.96
C VAL A 121 -3.49 -23.21 2.99
N LYS A 122 -4.65 -23.63 3.45
CA LYS A 122 -5.89 -23.53 2.67
C LYS A 122 -6.58 -22.22 3.02
N SER A 123 -6.95 -21.44 2.02
CA SER A 123 -7.89 -20.34 2.16
C SER A 123 -9.28 -20.84 1.74
N GLU A 124 -10.24 -20.73 2.60
CA GLU A 124 -11.61 -21.16 2.34
C GLU A 124 -12.32 -20.16 1.44
N VAL A 125 -12.21 -18.87 1.73
CA VAL A 125 -12.81 -17.82 0.91
C VAL A 125 -12.27 -17.82 -0.52
N LEU A 126 -10.94 -18.01 -0.67
CA LEU A 126 -10.30 -18.06 -2.00
C LEU A 126 -10.39 -19.43 -2.67
N ASN A 127 -10.87 -20.47 -1.96
CA ASN A 127 -10.89 -21.86 -2.43
C ASN A 127 -9.57 -22.33 -3.06
N THR A 128 -8.45 -21.95 -2.44
CA THR A 128 -7.11 -22.24 -2.97
C THR A 128 -6.16 -22.68 -1.85
N HIS A 129 -5.21 -23.52 -2.25
CA HIS A 129 -4.10 -23.92 -1.40
C HIS A 129 -2.90 -23.04 -1.73
N LEU A 130 -2.36 -22.37 -0.73
CA LEU A 130 -1.25 -21.42 -0.86
C LEU A 130 0.00 -21.99 -0.18
N SER A 131 1.09 -22.11 -0.93
CA SER A 131 2.41 -22.46 -0.38
C SER A 131 3.10 -21.20 0.11
N VAL A 132 3.22 -21.05 1.43
CA VAL A 132 3.72 -19.81 2.08
C VAL A 132 4.84 -20.16 3.07
N THR A 133 5.84 -19.28 3.15
CA THR A 133 6.85 -19.34 4.21
C THR A 133 6.30 -18.73 5.49
N VAL A 134 6.25 -19.50 6.56
CA VAL A 134 5.66 -19.10 7.84
C VAL A 134 6.59 -19.42 9.01
N THR A 135 6.35 -18.78 10.15
CA THR A 135 6.99 -19.13 11.43
C THR A 135 6.11 -20.08 12.25
N ASP A 136 6.68 -20.76 13.22
CA ASP A 136 5.93 -21.63 14.15
C ASP A 136 4.85 -20.85 14.91
N ARG A 137 5.10 -19.58 15.23
CA ARG A 137 4.11 -18.69 15.82
C ARG A 137 2.91 -18.47 14.90
N THR A 138 3.16 -18.27 13.61
CA THR A 138 2.08 -18.12 12.62
C THR A 138 1.18 -19.34 12.59
N ILE A 139 1.77 -20.55 12.58
CA ILE A 139 1.00 -21.80 12.57
C ILE A 139 0.12 -21.93 13.82
N LYS A 140 0.69 -21.61 14.98
CA LYS A 140 -0.07 -21.61 16.24
C LYS A 140 -1.26 -20.64 16.18
N LEU A 141 -1.04 -19.40 15.73
CA LEU A 141 -2.11 -18.41 15.61
C LEU A 141 -3.18 -18.80 14.59
N ILE A 142 -2.82 -19.44 13.47
CA ILE A 142 -3.79 -19.96 12.50
C ILE A 142 -4.67 -21.03 13.18
N ASN A 143 -4.08 -21.93 13.97
CA ASN A 143 -4.81 -22.95 14.70
C ASN A 143 -5.68 -22.35 15.81
N ASP A 144 -5.17 -21.38 16.57
CA ASP A 144 -5.89 -20.68 17.63
C ASP A 144 -7.11 -19.91 17.10
N HIS A 145 -7.05 -19.46 15.86
CA HIS A 145 -8.15 -18.77 15.16
C HIS A 145 -9.03 -19.70 14.32
N TYR A 146 -8.79 -21.02 14.34
CA TYR A 146 -9.55 -22.04 13.62
C TYR A 146 -9.54 -21.88 12.09
N GLY A 147 -8.57 -21.17 11.53
CA GLY A 147 -8.45 -21.03 10.09
C GLY A 147 -7.51 -19.93 9.66
N PHE A 148 -7.00 -20.05 8.43
CA PHE A 148 -6.09 -19.08 7.86
C PHE A 148 -6.78 -17.73 7.57
N ASP A 149 -7.98 -17.79 7.02
CA ASP A 149 -8.76 -16.61 6.67
C ASP A 149 -9.22 -15.86 7.92
N HIS A 150 -9.67 -16.58 8.96
CA HIS A 150 -9.99 -16.00 10.26
C HIS A 150 -8.79 -15.30 10.90
N TYR A 151 -7.61 -15.93 10.86
CA TYR A 151 -6.38 -15.33 11.35
C TYR A 151 -6.08 -14.01 10.64
N LEU A 152 -6.11 -13.98 9.29
CA LEU A 152 -5.82 -12.78 8.52
C LEU A 152 -6.86 -11.66 8.76
N LEU A 153 -8.13 -12.01 8.83
CA LEU A 153 -9.21 -11.03 9.00
C LEU A 153 -9.23 -10.44 10.41
N LYS A 154 -9.04 -11.23 11.45
CA LYS A 154 -8.97 -10.78 12.84
C LYS A 154 -7.74 -9.94 13.14
N THR A 155 -6.59 -10.31 12.59
CA THR A 155 -5.32 -9.65 12.92
C THR A 155 -5.22 -8.26 12.27
N PRO A 156 -4.88 -7.20 13.03
CA PRO A 156 -4.70 -5.86 12.48
C PRO A 156 -3.46 -5.77 11.59
N ALA A 157 -3.40 -4.76 10.72
CA ALA A 157 -2.29 -4.59 9.77
C ALA A 157 -0.93 -4.39 10.44
N CYS A 158 -0.88 -3.78 11.63
CA CYS A 158 0.36 -3.57 12.38
C CYS A 158 1.00 -4.90 12.84
N ASP A 159 0.19 -5.91 13.17
CA ASP A 159 0.67 -7.21 13.65
C ASP A 159 1.01 -8.15 12.50
N LEU A 160 0.30 -8.04 11.38
CA LEU A 160 0.62 -8.81 10.17
C LEU A 160 2.00 -8.42 9.59
N VAL A 161 2.37 -7.15 9.64
CA VAL A 161 3.64 -6.58 9.15
C VAL A 161 3.91 -6.85 7.67
N SER A 162 3.78 -8.10 7.23
CA SER A 162 4.10 -8.61 5.90
C SER A 162 3.19 -8.09 4.80
N MET A 163 3.79 -7.66 3.68
CA MET A 163 3.05 -7.25 2.49
C MET A 163 2.24 -8.40 1.87
N LEU A 164 2.77 -9.64 1.92
CA LEU A 164 2.04 -10.80 1.43
C LEU A 164 0.74 -11.00 2.21
N ALA A 165 0.81 -10.96 3.54
CA ALA A 165 -0.36 -11.13 4.40
C ALA A 165 -1.40 -10.02 4.16
N LEU A 166 -0.97 -8.76 4.01
CA LEU A 166 -1.86 -7.64 3.71
C LEU A 166 -2.52 -7.76 2.32
N LYS A 167 -1.78 -8.21 1.31
CA LYS A 167 -2.33 -8.46 -0.04
C LYS A 167 -3.34 -9.62 -0.03
N LEU A 168 -3.05 -10.70 0.69
CA LEU A 168 -3.98 -11.82 0.85
C LEU A 168 -5.26 -11.39 1.60
N LYS A 169 -5.12 -10.65 2.70
CA LYS A 169 -6.27 -10.07 3.42
C LYS A 169 -7.14 -9.20 2.49
N LYS A 170 -6.50 -8.37 1.66
CA LYS A 170 -7.23 -7.59 0.63
C LYS A 170 -7.98 -8.47 -0.34
N GLN A 171 -7.34 -9.53 -0.86
CA GLN A 171 -7.99 -10.45 -1.80
C GLN A 171 -9.19 -11.14 -1.17
N ILE A 172 -9.06 -11.62 0.06
CA ILE A 172 -10.16 -12.23 0.82
C ILE A 172 -11.32 -11.24 0.98
N LEU A 173 -11.04 -10.00 1.42
CA LEU A 173 -12.07 -8.97 1.56
C LEU A 173 -12.74 -8.61 0.24
N THR A 174 -11.98 -8.60 -0.86
CA THR A 174 -12.53 -8.32 -2.21
C THR A 174 -13.44 -9.45 -2.68
N GLU A 175 -13.06 -10.71 -2.47
CA GLU A 175 -13.89 -11.87 -2.82
C GLU A 175 -15.18 -11.92 -1.97
N LEU A 176 -15.09 -11.61 -0.69
CA LEU A 176 -16.26 -11.48 0.19
C LEU A 176 -17.19 -10.35 -0.25
N MET A 177 -16.66 -9.20 -0.65
CA MET A 177 -17.45 -8.09 -1.16
C MET A 177 -18.21 -8.47 -2.45
N ASN A 178 -17.59 -9.30 -3.30
CA ASN A 178 -18.18 -9.80 -4.54
C ASN A 178 -19.10 -11.02 -4.32
N GLY A 179 -19.32 -11.47 -3.07
CA GLY A 179 -20.15 -12.61 -2.73
C GLY A 179 -19.53 -13.97 -3.09
N CYS A 180 -18.20 -14.11 -2.94
CA CYS A 180 -17.45 -15.37 -3.15
C CYS A 180 -17.66 -16.01 -4.53
N PRO A 181 -17.34 -15.34 -5.64
CA PRO A 181 -17.62 -15.83 -7.00
C PRO A 181 -16.92 -17.16 -7.34
N ARG A 182 -15.88 -17.53 -6.59
CA ARG A 182 -15.17 -18.81 -6.79
C ARG A 182 -16.01 -20.05 -6.49
N TYR A 183 -17.10 -19.89 -5.75
CA TYR A 183 -18.07 -20.95 -5.40
C TYR A 183 -19.33 -20.88 -6.26
N ALA A 184 -19.30 -20.20 -7.43
CA ALA A 184 -20.46 -20.09 -8.31
C ALA A 184 -21.08 -21.43 -8.73
N HIS A 185 -20.30 -22.53 -8.64
CA HIS A 185 -20.78 -23.89 -8.95
C HIS A 185 -21.62 -24.50 -7.81
N ASP A 186 -21.38 -24.08 -6.54
CA ASP A 186 -22.00 -24.62 -5.33
C ASP A 186 -22.64 -23.51 -4.51
N GLN A 187 -23.87 -23.15 -4.80
CA GLN A 187 -24.58 -22.04 -4.14
C GLN A 187 -24.72 -22.22 -2.62
N ASN A 188 -24.92 -23.47 -2.16
CA ASN A 188 -25.04 -23.75 -0.73
C ASN A 188 -23.74 -23.43 0.02
N LYS A 189 -22.60 -23.89 -0.50
CA LYS A 189 -21.28 -23.58 0.08
C LYS A 189 -20.94 -22.10 -0.02
N GLN A 190 -21.35 -21.44 -1.11
CA GLN A 190 -21.16 -20.00 -1.26
C GLN A 190 -21.86 -19.22 -0.16
N GLN A 191 -23.10 -19.56 0.15
CA GLN A 191 -23.88 -18.93 1.22
C GLN A 191 -23.28 -19.23 2.60
N GLU A 192 -22.93 -20.48 2.88
CA GLU A 192 -22.31 -20.90 4.14
C GLU A 192 -21.03 -20.09 4.44
N ILE A 193 -20.11 -20.07 3.49
CA ILE A 193 -18.85 -19.31 3.63
C ILE A 193 -19.12 -17.80 3.73
N TYR A 194 -20.03 -17.27 2.92
CA TYR A 194 -20.36 -15.85 3.00
C TYR A 194 -20.94 -15.46 4.37
N GLU A 195 -21.84 -16.23 4.92
CA GLU A 195 -22.45 -15.98 6.23
C GLU A 195 -21.42 -16.04 7.35
N GLU A 196 -20.51 -17.01 7.31
CA GLU A 196 -19.45 -17.17 8.30
C GLU A 196 -18.51 -15.96 8.36
N TYR A 197 -18.09 -15.45 7.18
CA TYR A 197 -17.10 -14.37 7.09
C TYR A 197 -17.70 -12.96 6.98
N LYS A 198 -19.00 -12.82 6.78
CA LYS A 198 -19.72 -11.54 6.63
C LYS A 198 -19.47 -10.57 7.78
N THR A 199 -19.32 -11.07 8.99
CA THR A 199 -19.07 -10.26 10.20
C THR A 199 -17.81 -9.41 10.06
N TYR A 200 -16.76 -9.92 9.41
CA TYR A 200 -15.52 -9.17 9.20
C TYR A 200 -15.67 -8.09 8.15
N LEU A 201 -16.50 -8.33 7.13
CA LEU A 201 -16.74 -7.36 6.06
C LEU A 201 -17.42 -6.09 6.58
N SER A 202 -18.28 -6.21 7.62
CA SER A 202 -18.99 -5.06 8.19
C SER A 202 -18.06 -3.97 8.75
N SER A 203 -16.82 -4.32 9.08
CA SER A 203 -15.81 -3.39 9.63
C SER A 203 -15.09 -2.56 8.56
N TYR A 204 -15.28 -2.85 7.28
CA TYR A 204 -14.59 -2.20 6.17
C TYR A 204 -15.57 -1.60 5.17
N THR A 205 -15.26 -0.39 4.69
CA THR A 205 -15.99 0.19 3.56
C THR A 205 -15.39 -0.31 2.23
N PRO A 206 -16.15 -0.30 1.12
CA PRO A 206 -15.64 -0.70 -0.20
C PRO A 206 -14.39 0.08 -0.62
N GLU A 207 -14.34 1.38 -0.31
CA GLU A 207 -13.17 2.22 -0.57
C GLU A 207 -11.95 1.79 0.26
N GLU A 208 -12.17 1.43 1.53
CA GLU A 208 -11.08 0.95 2.38
C GLU A 208 -10.49 -0.35 1.86
N ILE A 209 -11.32 -1.28 1.38
CA ILE A 209 -10.87 -2.54 0.77
C ILE A 209 -10.06 -2.27 -0.50
N GLU A 210 -10.50 -1.35 -1.35
CA GLU A 210 -9.81 -0.99 -2.59
C GLU A 210 -8.40 -0.44 -2.34
N TRP A 211 -8.22 0.34 -1.27
CA TRP A 211 -6.96 0.97 -0.90
C TRP A 211 -6.14 0.16 0.12
N TYR A 212 -6.67 -0.94 0.64
CA TYR A 212 -5.98 -1.79 1.61
C TYR A 212 -4.77 -2.50 0.99
N GLY A 213 -3.72 -2.73 1.78
CA GLY A 213 -2.55 -3.51 1.37
C GLY A 213 -1.71 -2.89 0.25
N LEU A 214 -1.88 -1.60 -0.07
CA LEU A 214 -1.05 -0.91 -1.04
C LEU A 214 0.19 -0.31 -0.36
N THR A 215 1.34 -0.47 -0.99
CA THR A 215 2.55 0.26 -0.61
C THR A 215 2.38 1.75 -0.90
N TRP A 216 3.24 2.58 -0.30
CA TRP A 216 3.25 4.02 -0.55
C TRP A 216 3.35 4.36 -2.04
N TYR A 217 4.27 3.68 -2.72
CA TYR A 217 4.50 3.90 -4.14
C TYR A 217 3.29 3.45 -5.00
N GLU A 218 2.75 2.27 -4.73
CA GLU A 218 1.56 1.76 -5.43
C GLU A 218 0.35 2.70 -5.25
N ALA A 219 0.16 3.26 -4.05
CA ALA A 219 -0.92 4.21 -3.78
C ALA A 219 -0.75 5.52 -4.56
N LEU A 220 0.48 6.07 -4.62
CA LEU A 220 0.76 7.26 -5.43
C LEU A 220 0.56 6.99 -6.92
N CYS A 221 1.03 5.86 -7.44
CA CYS A 221 0.82 5.47 -8.83
C CYS A 221 -0.66 5.31 -9.17
N LYS A 222 -1.45 4.73 -8.24
CA LYS A 222 -2.89 4.55 -8.43
C LYS A 222 -3.60 5.89 -8.57
N ILE A 223 -3.34 6.85 -7.66
CA ILE A 223 -3.98 8.17 -7.72
C ILE A 223 -3.54 8.98 -8.95
N THR A 224 -2.26 8.87 -9.34
CA THR A 224 -1.76 9.50 -10.55
C THR A 224 -2.47 8.96 -11.79
N LYS A 225 -2.60 7.62 -11.91
CA LYS A 225 -3.35 6.99 -13.00
C LYS A 225 -4.81 7.39 -13.03
N GLN A 226 -5.47 7.50 -11.88
CA GLN A 226 -6.85 7.96 -11.78
C GLN A 226 -7.00 9.41 -12.28
N LYS A 227 -6.06 10.29 -11.93
CA LYS A 227 -6.03 11.68 -12.42
C LYS A 227 -5.76 11.78 -13.92
N GLU A 228 -4.81 11.01 -14.42
CA GLU A 228 -4.49 10.95 -15.84
C GLU A 228 -5.69 10.43 -16.65
N ALA A 229 -6.43 9.45 -16.11
CA ALA A 229 -7.64 8.94 -16.74
C ALA A 229 -8.77 9.99 -16.76
N ALA A 230 -8.93 10.74 -15.65
CA ALA A 230 -9.94 11.80 -15.56
C ALA A 230 -9.62 13.02 -16.45
N ASN A 231 -8.34 13.41 -16.49
CA ASN A 231 -7.83 14.57 -17.23
C ASN A 231 -6.91 14.13 -18.37
N ARG A 232 -7.39 13.25 -19.25
CA ARG A 232 -6.57 12.76 -20.35
C ARG A 232 -6.25 13.90 -21.32
N PRO A 233 -5.01 14.39 -21.40
CA PRO A 233 -4.68 15.48 -22.29
C PRO A 233 -4.85 15.01 -23.74
N VAL A 234 -5.61 15.78 -24.52
CA VAL A 234 -5.74 15.52 -25.94
C VAL A 234 -4.42 15.91 -26.61
N PRO A 235 -3.76 15.02 -27.38
CA PRO A 235 -2.55 15.37 -28.08
C PRO A 235 -2.74 16.60 -28.99
N LEU A 236 -1.82 17.54 -28.95
CA LEU A 236 -1.88 18.78 -29.75
C LEU A 236 -2.13 18.49 -31.24
N LYS A 237 -1.54 17.42 -31.76
CA LYS A 237 -1.77 16.94 -33.12
C LYS A 237 -3.27 16.75 -33.43
N ASN A 238 -4.01 16.16 -32.50
CA ASN A 238 -5.44 15.91 -32.67
C ASN A 238 -6.27 17.19 -32.59
N MET A 239 -5.86 18.13 -31.71
CA MET A 239 -6.48 19.46 -31.62
C MET A 239 -6.30 20.23 -32.94
N TYR A 240 -5.04 20.35 -33.41
CA TYR A 240 -4.77 21.05 -34.69
C TYR A 240 -5.43 20.36 -35.89
N ARG A 241 -5.51 19.03 -35.90
CA ARG A 241 -6.22 18.30 -36.94
C ARG A 241 -7.71 18.63 -36.94
N LYS A 242 -8.36 18.67 -35.77
CA LYS A 242 -9.76 19.08 -35.66
C LYS A 242 -9.98 20.51 -36.16
N ASN A 243 -9.17 21.43 -35.66
CA ASN A 243 -9.25 22.82 -36.09
C ASN A 243 -9.01 23.00 -37.60
N LEU A 244 -8.10 22.23 -38.21
CA LEU A 244 -7.88 22.25 -39.65
C LEU A 244 -9.09 21.71 -40.41
N VAL A 245 -9.68 20.60 -39.93
CA VAL A 245 -10.89 20.02 -40.56
C VAL A 245 -12.08 20.99 -40.47
N GLU A 246 -12.24 21.68 -39.35
CA GLU A 246 -13.28 22.70 -39.19
C GLU A 246 -13.08 23.86 -40.16
N LYS A 247 -11.87 24.41 -40.23
CA LYS A 247 -11.52 25.47 -41.22
C LYS A 247 -11.74 25.04 -42.67
N LEU A 248 -11.38 23.79 -43.00
CA LEU A 248 -11.61 23.25 -44.34
C LEU A 248 -13.10 23.06 -44.65
N LYS A 249 -13.90 22.69 -43.65
CA LYS A 249 -15.36 22.60 -43.81
C LYS A 249 -15.99 23.97 -44.01
N GLU A 250 -15.57 24.98 -43.24
CA GLU A 250 -16.02 26.37 -43.37
C GLU A 250 -15.66 26.90 -44.76
N ALA A 251 -14.40 26.79 -45.18
CA ALA A 251 -13.95 27.18 -46.52
C ALA A 251 -14.69 26.43 -47.65
N GLY A 252 -15.00 25.11 -47.43
CA GLY A 252 -15.77 24.32 -48.39
C GLY A 252 -17.24 24.69 -48.48
N ILE A 253 -17.81 25.26 -47.42
CA ILE A 253 -19.16 25.81 -47.42
C ILE A 253 -19.18 27.14 -48.16
N GLU A 254 -18.18 28.02 -47.93
CA GLU A 254 -18.04 29.27 -48.62
C GLU A 254 -17.80 29.09 -50.15
N ALA A 255 -16.96 28.10 -50.52
CA ALA A 255 -16.72 27.75 -51.92
C ALA A 255 -17.93 27.20 -52.66
N LYS A 256 -18.88 26.57 -51.97
CA LYS A 256 -20.15 26.11 -52.56
C LYS A 256 -21.15 27.25 -52.74
N THR A 257 -21.00 28.33 -52.04
CA THR A 257 -21.87 29.53 -52.14
C THR A 257 -21.45 30.49 -53.26
N SER A 258 -20.18 30.43 -53.73
CA SER A 258 -19.65 31.27 -54.82
C SER A 258 -19.11 30.38 -55.96
N PRO A 259 -19.85 30.22 -57.09
CA PRO A 259 -19.45 29.32 -58.18
C PRO A 259 -18.22 29.74 -59.00
N GLU A 260 -17.63 30.93 -58.76
CA GLU A 260 -16.57 31.48 -59.60
C GLU A 260 -15.10 31.20 -59.09
N GLU A 261 -14.91 30.58 -57.89
CA GLU A 261 -13.55 30.43 -57.34
C GLU A 261 -13.00 28.99 -57.33
N ILE A 262 -13.58 28.07 -58.11
CA ILE A 262 -13.11 26.66 -58.12
C ILE A 262 -11.71 26.51 -58.73
N SER A 263 -11.21 27.50 -59.46
CA SER A 263 -9.88 27.46 -60.11
C SER A 263 -8.69 27.80 -59.17
N THR A 264 -8.94 28.51 -58.09
CA THR A 264 -7.86 28.96 -57.15
C THR A 264 -7.60 27.93 -56.03
N THR A 265 -8.56 27.13 -55.65
CA THR A 265 -8.40 26.11 -54.58
C THR A 265 -7.59 24.90 -55.00
N THR A 266 -7.62 24.51 -56.28
CA THR A 266 -6.75 23.45 -56.84
C THR A 266 -5.30 23.86 -56.89
N SER A 267 -5.02 25.16 -57.19
CA SER A 267 -3.67 25.73 -57.19
C SER A 267 -3.01 25.77 -55.80
N TRP A 268 -3.80 25.96 -54.72
CA TRP A 268 -3.30 25.97 -53.36
C TRP A 268 -2.98 24.56 -52.84
N LEU A 269 -3.80 23.56 -53.13
CA LEU A 269 -3.56 22.16 -52.80
C LEU A 269 -2.34 21.57 -53.51
N SER A 270 -2.08 21.95 -54.73
CA SER A 270 -0.89 21.53 -55.50
C SER A 270 0.43 22.13 -54.94
N LYS A 271 0.38 23.34 -54.37
CA LYS A 271 1.53 23.97 -53.69
C LYS A 271 1.87 23.38 -52.33
N MET A 272 0.91 22.67 -51.69
CA MET A 272 1.13 22.00 -50.39
C MET A 272 1.57 20.55 -50.51
N ASN A 273 1.77 20.02 -51.69
CA ASN A 273 2.22 18.63 -51.87
C ASN A 273 3.73 18.60 -52.17
N PRO A 274 4.60 18.45 -51.13
CA PRO A 274 6.06 18.46 -51.33
C PRO A 274 6.58 17.21 -52.05
N PHE A 275 5.74 16.24 -52.32
CA PHE A 275 6.09 14.99 -53.00
C PHE A 275 5.40 14.79 -54.36
N GLY A 276 4.78 15.81 -54.89
CA GLY A 276 4.24 15.77 -56.26
C GLY A 276 5.38 15.69 -57.28
N LYS A 277 5.46 14.57 -58.01
CA LYS A 277 6.36 14.41 -59.15
C LYS A 277 6.14 15.56 -60.14
N LYS A 278 7.20 16.30 -60.47
CA LYS A 278 7.25 17.13 -61.65
C LYS A 278 7.25 16.17 -62.84
N ASP A 279 6.20 16.13 -63.60
CA ASP A 279 6.24 15.55 -64.94
C ASP A 279 7.06 16.48 -65.83
N GLU A 280 8.23 15.99 -66.24
CA GLU A 280 9.06 16.62 -67.27
C GLU A 280 8.36 16.35 -68.62
N ALA A 281 8.04 17.44 -69.29
CA ALA A 281 7.76 17.45 -70.73
C ALA A 281 8.95 18.12 -71.44
#